data_f298e8a0a734bb387b51212a88e920a4
#
_entry.id   f298e8a0a734bb387b51212a88e920a4
#
_cell.length_a   1.000
_cell.length_b   1.000
_cell.length_c   1.000
_cell.angle_alpha   90.00
_cell.angle_beta   90.00
_cell.angle_gamma   90.00
#
_symmetry.space_group_name_H-M   'P 1'
#
loop_
_entity.id
_entity.type
_entity.pdbx_description
1 polymer ?
#
loop_
_entity_poly.entity_id
_entity_poly.type
_entity_poly.pdbx_seq_one_letter_code
_entity_poly.pdbx_strand_id
1 'polypeptide(L)'
;NLKRSLNREKNAGNHFVDAQVLTVQEQDSSNHPHFHVAVIVNGNAKNSPYSIHEKADKLWKLATDSSLDGLVDHCNRNKNGIIVDRNSSSFENDYDKAFYQLSYLAKVRGKENREKGSWLVRTTR
;
A
#
# COMPACT_ATOMS: atom_id res chain seq x y z
N ASN A 1 -8.72 -1.86 -9.68
CA ASN A 1 -8.65 -1.59 -8.25
C ASN A 1 -7.81 -2.67 -7.56
N LEU A 2 -6.74 -2.27 -6.89
CA LEU A 2 -5.74 -3.17 -6.27
C LEU A 2 -6.39 -4.16 -5.29
N LYS A 3 -7.26 -3.70 -4.40
CA LYS A 3 -7.98 -4.58 -3.45
C LYS A 3 -8.75 -5.68 -4.17
N ARG A 4 -9.49 -5.32 -5.22
CA ARG A 4 -10.26 -6.30 -6.00
C ARG A 4 -9.35 -7.30 -6.71
N SER A 5 -8.22 -6.83 -7.23
CA SER A 5 -7.23 -7.69 -7.88
C SER A 5 -6.61 -8.67 -6.89
N LEU A 6 -6.25 -8.22 -5.69
CA LEU A 6 -5.69 -9.07 -4.64
C LEU A 6 -6.69 -10.14 -4.16
N ASN A 7 -7.96 -9.75 -3.99
CA ASN A 7 -9.00 -10.66 -3.50
C ASN A 7 -9.49 -11.68 -4.56
N ARG A 8 -9.31 -11.39 -5.85
CA ARG A 8 -9.66 -12.34 -6.94
C ARG A 8 -8.81 -13.59 -6.98
N GLU A 9 -7.60 -13.56 -6.44
CA GLU A 9 -6.70 -14.71 -6.41
C GLU A 9 -7.11 -15.80 -5.42
N LYS A 10 -8.20 -15.62 -4.73
CA LYS A 10 -8.77 -16.60 -3.81
C LYS A 10 -8.94 -18.00 -4.43
N ASN A 11 -9.19 -18.07 -5.71
CA ASN A 11 -9.44 -19.32 -6.42
C ASN A 11 -8.16 -20.05 -6.88
N ALA A 12 -7.00 -19.41 -6.80
CA ALA A 12 -5.73 -19.97 -7.28
C ALA A 12 -4.83 -20.54 -6.15
N GLY A 13 -5.36 -20.70 -4.93
CA GLY A 13 -4.59 -21.17 -3.77
C GLY A 13 -3.66 -20.14 -3.15
N ASN A 14 -3.63 -18.94 -3.68
CA ASN A 14 -2.81 -17.81 -3.23
C ASN A 14 -3.72 -16.70 -2.70
N HIS A 15 -3.97 -16.70 -1.40
CA HIS A 15 -5.04 -15.86 -0.85
C HIS A 15 -4.49 -14.64 -0.12
N PHE A 16 -4.72 -13.46 -0.69
CA PHE A 16 -4.83 -12.25 0.09
C PHE A 16 -6.31 -12.05 0.49
N VAL A 17 -6.78 -12.84 1.44
CA VAL A 17 -8.15 -12.72 1.92
C VAL A 17 -8.27 -11.43 2.74
N ASP A 18 -9.30 -10.64 2.45
CA ASP A 18 -9.62 -9.40 3.16
C ASP A 18 -8.50 -8.34 3.13
N ALA A 19 -7.81 -8.22 2.01
CA ALA A 19 -6.84 -7.15 1.82
C ALA A 19 -7.48 -5.78 2.05
N GLN A 20 -6.86 -4.97 2.90
CA GLN A 20 -7.22 -3.57 3.10
C GLN A 20 -6.18 -2.68 2.42
N VAL A 21 -6.64 -1.65 1.76
CA VAL A 21 -5.76 -0.70 1.07
C VAL A 21 -6.06 0.70 1.57
N LEU A 22 -5.03 1.34 2.12
CA LEU A 22 -5.03 2.74 2.50
C LEU A 22 -4.21 3.52 1.50
N THR A 23 -4.79 4.55 0.91
CA THR A 23 -4.09 5.43 -0.03
C THR A 23 -4.17 6.87 0.46
N VAL A 24 -3.04 7.54 0.50
CA VAL A 24 -2.93 8.96 0.84
C VAL A 24 -2.36 9.71 -0.35
N GLN A 25 -3.03 10.76 -0.75
CA GLN A 25 -2.57 11.67 -1.79
C GLN A 25 -1.73 12.77 -1.16
N GLU A 26 -0.59 13.04 -1.74
CA GLU A 26 0.32 14.10 -1.34
C GLU A 26 0.74 14.89 -2.59
N GLN A 27 0.76 16.20 -2.48
CA GLN A 27 1.24 17.08 -3.53
C GLN A 27 2.11 18.17 -2.91
N ASP A 28 3.38 18.08 -3.19
CA ASP A 28 4.38 19.08 -2.78
C ASP A 28 4.43 20.22 -3.84
N SER A 29 5.58 20.83 -4.00
CA SER A 29 5.86 21.83 -5.06
C SER A 29 5.80 21.27 -6.49
N SER A 30 5.66 19.95 -6.62
CA SER A 30 5.52 19.26 -7.92
C SER A 30 4.13 19.47 -8.51
N ASN A 31 4.06 19.56 -9.84
CA ASN A 31 2.78 19.69 -10.56
C ASN A 31 1.94 18.40 -10.57
N HIS A 32 2.48 17.30 -10.04
CA HIS A 32 1.85 15.99 -10.05
C HIS A 32 1.66 15.47 -8.63
N PRO A 33 0.48 14.91 -8.32
CA PRO A 33 0.25 14.28 -7.03
C PRO A 33 1.07 13.01 -6.89
N HIS A 34 1.55 12.75 -5.67
CA HIS A 34 2.14 11.50 -5.24
C HIS A 34 1.13 10.71 -4.41
N PHE A 35 1.19 9.40 -4.52
CA PHE A 35 0.31 8.51 -3.77
C PHE A 35 1.15 7.58 -2.90
N HIS A 36 0.88 7.61 -1.61
CA HIS A 36 1.41 6.64 -0.66
C HIS A 36 0.35 5.57 -0.42
N VAL A 37 0.75 4.32 -0.55
CA VAL A 37 -0.18 3.19 -0.43
C VAL A 37 0.32 2.22 0.61
N ALA A 38 -0.54 1.90 1.58
CA ALA A 38 -0.33 0.80 2.50
C ALA A 38 -1.30 -0.33 2.18
N VAL A 39 -0.79 -1.54 2.19
CA VAL A 39 -1.58 -2.75 1.96
C VAL A 39 -1.46 -3.64 3.20
N ILE A 40 -2.59 -3.96 3.81
CA ILE A 40 -2.68 -4.85 4.96
C ILE A 40 -3.35 -6.14 4.50
N VAL A 41 -2.66 -7.25 4.69
CA VAL A 41 -3.13 -8.57 4.27
C VAL A 41 -3.01 -9.58 5.40
N ASN A 42 -3.70 -10.69 5.28
CA ASN A 42 -3.52 -11.80 6.20
C ASN A 42 -2.09 -12.38 6.06
N GLY A 43 -1.31 -12.33 7.15
CA GLY A 43 0.07 -12.82 7.17
C GLY A 43 0.23 -14.33 6.93
N ASN A 44 -0.84 -15.10 7.04
CA ASN A 44 -0.84 -16.53 6.70
C ASN A 44 -0.98 -16.81 5.19
N ALA A 45 -1.18 -15.76 4.39
CA ALA A 45 -1.19 -15.90 2.94
C ALA A 45 0.21 -16.28 2.44
N LYS A 46 0.28 -17.27 1.55
CA LYS A 46 1.55 -17.76 0.98
C LYS A 46 2.22 -16.81 0.01
N ASN A 47 1.64 -15.64 -0.23
CA ASN A 47 2.14 -14.68 -1.20
C ASN A 47 3.14 -13.73 -0.58
N SER A 48 4.21 -13.48 -1.30
CA SER A 48 5.21 -12.50 -0.91
C SER A 48 4.74 -11.06 -1.17
N PRO A 49 5.26 -10.07 -0.44
CA PRO A 49 5.03 -8.66 -0.74
C PRO A 49 5.43 -8.27 -2.17
N TYR A 50 6.35 -9.01 -2.77
CA TYR A 50 6.74 -8.81 -4.15
C TYR A 50 5.57 -8.94 -5.14
N SER A 51 4.70 -9.95 -4.95
CA SER A 51 3.53 -10.11 -5.81
C SER A 51 2.52 -8.97 -5.69
N ILE A 52 2.42 -8.35 -4.52
CA ILE A 52 1.60 -7.15 -4.30
C ILE A 52 2.17 -5.98 -5.09
N HIS A 53 3.49 -5.81 -5.03
CA HIS A 53 4.18 -4.74 -5.75
C HIS A 53 4.04 -4.89 -7.27
N GLU A 54 4.25 -6.10 -7.80
CA GLU A 54 4.07 -6.36 -9.24
C GLU A 54 2.64 -6.04 -9.71
N LYS A 55 1.64 -6.40 -8.91
CA LYS A 55 0.24 -6.06 -9.23
C LYS A 55 -0.02 -4.57 -9.19
N ALA A 56 0.52 -3.89 -8.20
CA ALA A 56 0.39 -2.44 -8.08
C ALA A 56 1.02 -1.74 -9.29
N ASP A 57 2.22 -2.14 -9.69
CA ASP A 57 2.89 -1.61 -10.87
C ASP A 57 2.08 -1.83 -12.16
N LYS A 58 1.62 -3.05 -12.37
CA LYS A 58 0.79 -3.39 -13.53
C LYS A 58 -0.50 -2.58 -13.58
N LEU A 59 -1.19 -2.44 -12.45
CA LEU A 59 -2.45 -1.68 -12.39
C LEU A 59 -2.20 -0.17 -12.57
N TRP A 60 -1.08 0.33 -12.05
CA TRP A 60 -0.69 1.72 -12.24
C TRP A 60 -0.42 2.03 -13.71
N LYS A 61 0.35 1.19 -14.39
CA LYS A 61 0.61 1.32 -15.83
C LYS A 61 -0.67 1.33 -16.66
N LEU A 62 -1.59 0.42 -16.34
CA LEU A 62 -2.90 0.38 -17.01
C LEU A 62 -3.75 1.63 -16.73
N ALA A 63 -3.72 2.14 -15.51
CA ALA A 63 -4.52 3.31 -15.12
C ALA A 63 -3.99 4.62 -15.71
N THR A 64 -2.67 4.72 -15.92
CA THR A 64 -1.99 5.90 -16.43
C THR A 64 -1.66 5.82 -17.90
N ASP A 65 -1.99 4.72 -18.57
CA ASP A 65 -1.58 4.42 -19.95
C ASP A 65 -0.07 4.59 -20.16
N SER A 66 0.71 4.17 -19.18
CA SER A 66 2.17 4.31 -19.16
C SER A 66 2.86 2.97 -19.27
N SER A 67 3.91 2.90 -20.08
CA SER A 67 4.82 1.76 -20.16
C SER A 67 6.10 1.96 -19.34
N LEU A 68 6.24 3.08 -18.63
CA LEU A 68 7.43 3.40 -17.85
C LEU A 68 7.55 2.50 -16.63
N ASP A 69 8.74 1.97 -16.41
CA ASP A 69 9.09 1.23 -15.19
C ASP A 69 9.49 2.19 -14.06
N GLY A 70 9.35 1.71 -12.82
CA GLY A 70 9.81 2.42 -11.64
C GLY A 70 8.89 3.53 -11.14
N LEU A 71 7.69 3.67 -11.68
CA LEU A 71 6.69 4.64 -11.19
C LEU A 71 6.07 4.22 -9.85
N VAL A 72 6.07 2.93 -9.56
CA VAL A 72 5.65 2.38 -8.27
C VAL A 72 6.90 1.97 -7.51
N ASP A 73 7.23 2.71 -6.46
CA ASP A 73 8.37 2.44 -5.61
C ASP A 73 7.99 1.58 -4.41
N HIS A 74 8.86 0.65 -4.07
CA HIS A 74 8.72 -0.19 -2.89
C HIS A 74 9.57 0.39 -1.75
N CYS A 75 8.93 1.03 -0.78
CA CYS A 75 9.60 1.74 0.32
C CYS A 75 10.54 0.85 1.15
N ASN A 76 10.29 -0.44 1.18
CA ASN A 76 11.07 -1.43 1.94
C ASN A 76 11.81 -2.40 1.01
N ARG A 77 12.65 -1.89 0.16
CA ARG A 77 13.36 -2.65 -0.89
C ARG A 77 14.02 -3.95 -0.42
N ASN A 78 14.42 -4.02 0.84
CA ASN A 78 15.15 -5.15 1.40
C ASN A 78 14.35 -5.94 2.45
N LYS A 79 13.04 -5.68 2.60
CA LYS A 79 12.24 -6.30 3.67
C LYS A 79 10.90 -6.79 3.15
N ASN A 80 10.47 -7.91 3.67
CA ASN A 80 9.21 -8.58 3.33
C ASN A 80 7.99 -7.99 4.05
N GLY A 81 7.98 -6.69 4.29
CA GLY A 81 6.93 -6.06 5.09
C GLY A 81 7.07 -6.32 6.59
N ILE A 82 6.10 -5.88 7.35
CA ILE A 82 6.05 -6.11 8.81
C ILE A 82 4.96 -7.13 9.09
N ILE A 83 5.33 -8.24 9.74
CA ILE A 83 4.38 -9.24 10.22
C ILE A 83 4.03 -8.90 11.65
N VAL A 84 2.73 -8.74 11.92
CA VAL A 84 2.20 -8.50 13.26
C VAL A 84 1.36 -9.68 13.68
N ASP A 85 1.87 -10.47 14.63
CA ASP A 85 1.21 -11.66 15.15
C ASP A 85 0.94 -11.49 16.65
N ARG A 86 -0.34 -11.53 17.04
CA ARG A 86 -0.76 -11.39 18.44
C ARG A 86 -0.20 -12.47 19.37
N ASN A 87 0.15 -13.62 18.82
CA ASN A 87 0.69 -14.75 19.58
C ASN A 87 2.21 -14.74 19.66
N SER A 88 2.88 -13.81 18.99
CA SER A 88 4.32 -13.67 19.01
C SER A 88 4.80 -12.91 20.26
N SER A 89 5.94 -13.29 20.80
CA SER A 89 6.62 -12.54 21.88
C SER A 89 7.07 -11.14 21.41
N SER A 90 7.23 -10.94 20.11
CA SER A 90 7.58 -9.65 19.50
C SER A 90 6.37 -8.79 19.09
N PHE A 91 5.16 -9.21 19.44
CA PHE A 91 3.92 -8.55 18.97
C PHE A 91 3.92 -7.04 19.17
N GLU A 92 4.20 -6.57 20.38
CA GLU A 92 4.15 -5.14 20.69
C GLU A 92 5.18 -4.35 19.88
N ASN A 93 6.40 -4.86 19.79
CA ASN A 93 7.45 -4.22 18.99
C ASN A 93 7.11 -4.18 17.50
N ASP A 94 6.57 -5.25 16.95
CA ASP A 94 6.18 -5.32 15.54
C ASP A 94 4.96 -4.45 15.26
N TYR A 95 3.99 -4.42 16.18
CA TYR A 95 2.84 -3.53 16.12
C TYR A 95 3.27 -2.06 16.12
N ASP A 96 4.16 -1.68 17.02
CA ASP A 96 4.66 -0.31 17.12
C ASP A 96 5.41 0.11 15.86
N LYS A 97 6.21 -0.77 15.28
CA LYS A 97 6.89 -0.51 14.00
C LYS A 97 5.90 -0.31 12.86
N ALA A 98 4.89 -1.17 12.76
CA ALA A 98 3.85 -1.07 11.74
C ALA A 98 3.04 0.22 11.92
N PHE A 99 2.64 0.54 13.14
CA PHE A 99 1.92 1.76 13.47
C PHE A 99 2.74 3.01 13.13
N TYR A 100 4.02 3.03 13.48
CA TYR A 100 4.91 4.13 13.14
C TYR A 100 5.02 4.35 11.62
N GLN A 101 5.19 3.28 10.86
CA GLN A 101 5.20 3.37 9.40
C GLN A 101 3.90 3.91 8.82
N LEU A 102 2.75 3.45 9.31
CA LEU A 102 1.44 3.92 8.87
C LEU A 102 1.18 5.37 9.29
N SER A 103 1.62 5.77 10.48
CA SER A 103 1.47 7.15 10.98
C SER A 103 2.22 8.16 10.13
N TYR A 104 3.27 7.74 9.45
CA TYR A 104 4.00 8.58 8.51
C TYR A 104 3.12 9.06 7.34
N LEU A 105 2.11 8.28 6.98
CA LEU A 105 1.12 8.66 5.97
C LEU A 105 0.22 9.81 6.43
N ALA A 106 0.14 10.07 7.73
CA ALA A 106 -0.65 11.15 8.31
C ALA A 106 0.07 12.50 8.31
N LYS A 107 1.32 12.59 7.83
CA LYS A 107 2.04 13.86 7.73
C LYS A 107 1.21 14.90 6.99
N VAL A 108 1.18 16.12 7.56
CA VAL A 108 0.48 17.26 6.97
C VAL A 108 1.22 17.81 5.75
N ARG A 109 2.55 17.74 5.77
CA ARG A 109 3.41 18.25 4.69
C ARG A 109 3.01 17.65 3.32
N GLY A 110 2.85 18.51 2.34
CA GLY A 110 2.47 18.13 0.98
C GLY A 110 0.96 17.88 0.79
N LYS A 111 0.16 17.93 1.86
CA LYS A 111 -1.30 17.73 1.77
C LYS A 111 -2.06 19.04 1.60
N GLU A 112 -1.43 20.15 1.89
CA GLU A 112 -2.02 21.49 1.84
C GLU A 112 -2.18 22.01 0.40
N ASN A 113 -1.30 21.59 -0.52
CA ASN A 113 -1.25 22.05 -1.91
C ASN A 113 -2.10 21.23 -2.87
N ARG A 114 -2.94 20.34 -2.37
CA ARG A 114 -3.81 19.51 -3.21
C ARG A 114 -4.87 20.35 -3.92
N GLU A 115 -5.30 19.88 -5.06
CA GLU A 115 -6.40 20.47 -5.80
C GLU A 115 -7.69 20.51 -4.95
N LYS A 116 -8.39 21.64 -5.01
CA LYS A 116 -9.65 21.80 -4.28
C LYS A 116 -10.67 20.77 -4.77
N GLY A 117 -11.24 20.03 -3.83
CA GLY A 117 -12.20 18.96 -4.11
C GLY A 117 -11.57 17.58 -4.30
N SER A 118 -10.22 17.45 -4.37
CA SER A 118 -9.57 16.14 -4.38
C SER A 118 -9.63 15.47 -3.00
N TRP A 119 -9.73 14.14 -3.00
CA TRP A 119 -9.68 13.37 -1.75
C TRP A 119 -8.24 13.33 -1.19
N LEU A 120 -8.11 13.39 0.13
CA LEU A 120 -6.83 13.31 0.83
C LEU A 120 -6.47 11.89 1.24
N VAL A 121 -7.43 11.19 1.80
CA VAL A 121 -7.27 9.82 2.28
C VAL A 121 -8.40 8.96 1.73
N ARG A 122 -8.05 7.80 1.25
CA ARG A 122 -9.01 6.82 0.76
C ARG A 122 -8.70 5.46 1.35
N THR A 123 -9.69 4.85 1.98
CA THR A 123 -9.61 3.48 2.47
C THR A 123 -10.56 2.59 1.69
N THR A 124 -10.22 1.34 1.57
CA THR A 124 -11.11 0.32 1.02
C THR A 124 -11.79 -0.41 2.17
N ARG A 125 -13.07 -0.46 2.11
CA ARG A 125 -13.88 -1.28 3.02
C ARG A 125 -14.03 -2.70 2.49
#